data_8f5c14b243d9f15916188ba2c6da2d3c
#
_entry.id   8f5c14b243d9f15916188ba2c6da2d3c
#
_cell.length_a   1.000
_cell.length_b   1.000
_cell.length_c   1.000
_cell.angle_alpha   90.00
_cell.angle_beta   90.00
_cell.angle_gamma   90.00
#
_symmetry.space_group_name_H-M   'P 1'
#
loop_
_entity.id
_entity.type
_entity.pdbx_description
1 polymer ?
#
loop_
_entity_poly.entity_id
_entity_poly.type
_entity_poly.pdbx_seq_one_letter_code
_entity_poly.pdbx_strand_id
1 'polypeptide(L)'
;MPVVSPWWTVQHGPGRVVATAIHDGHEVRSEVAAAIALGDAERMREEDPFTGQATLDVPIHIVVHRSRFEFDLNRPPEGAVYSTPEESWGLDLWKPGAPGEALVRTSLELHDEYYRMLAELLDRIADRHRRFVLLDIHSYNHRRDGPEGEPAPPESAPDVNIGTFSMPREHWAFLIDPLMEAMRGFDFNGRKLDVRENVAFQGRGNQTRFVHERYPERGCAIAVEFKKFFMDEWTGSPDPDELAAMRRFVAFMAAQADRLLG
;
A
#
# COMPACT_ATOMS: atom_id res chain seq x y z
N MET A 1 14.79 17.27 -5.47
CA MET A 1 14.53 17.27 -4.00
C MET A 1 13.11 16.76 -3.79
N PRO A 2 12.82 15.99 -2.73
CA PRO A 2 11.47 15.56 -2.45
C PRO A 2 10.56 16.76 -2.18
N VAL A 3 9.32 16.69 -2.64
CA VAL A 3 8.25 17.59 -2.20
C VAL A 3 7.66 16.97 -0.93
N VAL A 4 7.70 17.71 0.15
CA VAL A 4 7.19 17.28 1.45
C VAL A 4 5.96 18.12 1.76
N SER A 5 4.81 17.47 1.83
CA SER A 5 3.61 17.97 2.48
C SER A 5 3.69 17.63 3.98
N PRO A 6 2.92 18.29 4.85
CA PRO A 6 2.85 17.90 6.26
C PRO A 6 2.48 16.43 6.52
N TRP A 7 1.91 15.72 5.53
CA TRP A 7 1.39 14.36 5.73
C TRP A 7 1.73 13.36 4.61
N TRP A 8 2.53 13.74 3.57
CA TRP A 8 3.18 12.83 2.64
C TRP A 8 4.53 13.34 2.16
N THR A 9 5.34 12.42 1.64
CA THR A 9 6.56 12.73 0.93
C THR A 9 6.45 12.18 -0.49
N VAL A 10 6.78 12.99 -1.50
CA VAL A 10 6.93 12.56 -2.89
C VAL A 10 8.37 12.75 -3.31
N GLN A 11 9.03 11.66 -3.65
CA GLN A 11 10.34 11.70 -4.30
C GLN A 11 10.13 11.67 -5.82
N HIS A 12 10.62 12.68 -6.49
CA HIS A 12 10.65 12.74 -7.94
C HIS A 12 11.98 12.23 -8.47
N GLY A 13 11.92 11.38 -9.52
CA GLY A 13 13.09 10.82 -10.18
C GLY A 13 12.82 10.53 -11.64
N PRO A 14 13.81 10.00 -12.36
CA PRO A 14 13.64 9.53 -13.73
C PRO A 14 12.86 8.20 -13.75
N GLY A 15 12.25 7.91 -14.90
CA GLY A 15 11.60 6.62 -15.15
C GLY A 15 10.07 6.69 -15.17
N ARG A 16 9.46 5.53 -15.19
CA ARG A 16 8.02 5.32 -15.40
C ARG A 16 7.44 4.29 -14.41
N VAL A 17 8.20 3.96 -13.36
CA VAL A 17 7.72 3.13 -12.26
C VAL A 17 7.64 3.98 -11.00
N VAL A 18 6.46 3.96 -10.38
CA VAL A 18 6.16 4.65 -9.13
C VAL A 18 5.92 3.61 -8.05
N ALA A 19 6.48 3.77 -6.87
CA ALA A 19 6.12 2.98 -5.70
C ALA A 19 5.36 3.86 -4.70
N THR A 20 4.29 3.34 -4.11
CA THR A 20 3.49 4.03 -3.11
C THR A 20 3.38 3.20 -1.84
N ALA A 21 3.41 3.85 -0.68
CA ALA A 21 3.13 3.27 0.63
C ALA A 21 2.08 4.15 1.31
N ILE A 22 0.81 3.90 0.98
CA ILE A 22 -0.30 4.76 1.40
C ILE A 22 -0.82 4.47 2.80
N HIS A 23 -0.41 3.36 3.40
CA HIS A 23 -0.79 2.95 4.75
C HIS A 23 0.40 2.83 5.71
N ASP A 24 1.59 3.31 5.31
CA ASP A 24 2.79 3.32 6.17
C ASP A 24 2.62 4.20 7.41
N GLY A 25 1.81 5.25 7.29
CA GLY A 25 1.70 6.31 8.28
C GLY A 25 0.88 5.93 9.51
N HIS A 26 1.27 6.53 10.63
CA HIS A 26 0.65 6.38 11.94
C HIS A 26 0.14 7.71 12.52
N GLU A 27 0.50 8.85 11.92
CA GLU A 27 0.10 10.17 12.38
C GLU A 27 -1.39 10.40 12.18
N VAL A 28 -2.02 11.09 13.14
CA VAL A 28 -3.40 11.57 13.05
C VAL A 28 -3.47 13.03 13.48
N ARG A 29 -4.43 13.80 12.96
CA ARG A 29 -4.69 15.15 13.44
C ARG A 29 -5.15 15.14 14.90
N SER A 30 -4.93 16.23 15.62
CA SER A 30 -5.31 16.35 17.05
C SER A 30 -6.79 16.08 17.31
N GLU A 31 -7.67 16.53 16.41
CA GLU A 31 -9.12 16.32 16.50
C GLU A 31 -9.48 14.84 16.31
N VAL A 32 -8.77 14.15 15.41
CA VAL A 32 -8.94 12.70 15.19
C VAL A 32 -8.41 11.91 16.39
N ALA A 33 -7.23 12.25 16.89
CA ALA A 33 -6.66 11.64 18.10
C ALA A 33 -7.59 11.79 19.32
N ALA A 34 -8.26 12.94 19.45
CA ALA A 34 -9.24 13.16 20.51
C ALA A 34 -10.51 12.30 20.34
N ALA A 35 -10.88 11.95 19.11
CA ALA A 35 -12.09 11.23 18.75
C ALA A 35 -11.92 9.70 18.66
N ILE A 36 -10.71 9.21 18.33
CA ILE A 36 -10.40 7.77 18.24
C ILE A 36 -10.46 7.12 19.63
N ALA A 37 -11.04 5.93 19.68
CA ALA A 37 -11.08 5.07 20.87
C ALA A 37 -9.92 4.07 20.93
N LEU A 38 -9.35 3.69 19.77
CA LEU A 38 -8.26 2.73 19.67
C LEU A 38 -6.93 3.30 20.18
N GLY A 39 -6.15 2.44 20.82
CA GLY A 39 -4.77 2.74 21.20
C GLY A 39 -3.81 2.70 20.00
N ASP A 40 -2.62 3.28 20.17
CA ASP A 40 -1.59 3.34 19.13
C ASP A 40 -1.16 1.94 18.64
N ALA A 41 -1.01 0.97 19.56
CA ALA A 41 -0.60 -0.39 19.21
C ALA A 41 -1.67 -1.12 18.35
N GLU A 42 -2.96 -0.92 18.67
CA GLU A 42 -4.06 -1.50 17.89
C GLU A 42 -4.11 -0.92 16.48
N ARG A 43 -3.91 0.41 16.35
CA ARG A 43 -3.85 1.06 15.03
C ARG A 43 -2.65 0.59 14.23
N MET A 44 -1.44 0.60 14.82
CA MET A 44 -0.20 0.18 14.16
C MET A 44 -0.28 -1.25 13.64
N ARG A 45 -1.01 -2.12 14.33
CA ARG A 45 -1.20 -3.51 13.90
C ARG A 45 -1.98 -3.61 12.58
N GLU A 46 -2.97 -2.76 12.35
CA GLU A 46 -3.80 -2.78 11.12
C GLU A 46 -3.35 -1.76 10.06
N GLU A 47 -2.40 -0.89 10.39
CA GLU A 47 -1.62 -0.10 9.43
C GLU A 47 -0.55 -0.98 8.76
N ASP A 48 0.16 -0.42 7.77
CA ASP A 48 1.24 -1.14 7.06
C ASP A 48 2.62 -0.54 7.38
N PRO A 49 3.04 -0.53 8.67
CA PRO A 49 4.27 0.13 9.08
C PRO A 49 5.49 -0.44 8.34
N PHE A 50 6.47 0.42 8.08
CA PHE A 50 7.72 0.13 7.37
C PHE A 50 7.58 -0.11 5.86
N THR A 51 6.38 -0.13 5.28
CA THR A 51 6.21 -0.24 3.82
C THR A 51 6.81 0.96 3.08
N GLY A 52 6.81 2.13 3.69
CA GLY A 52 7.50 3.33 3.19
C GLY A 52 8.99 3.12 3.03
N GLN A 53 9.65 2.43 3.97
CA GLN A 53 11.08 2.12 3.87
C GLN A 53 11.40 1.21 2.68
N ALA A 54 10.48 0.31 2.32
CA ALA A 54 10.66 -0.57 1.18
C ALA A 54 10.67 0.17 -0.16
N THR A 55 10.06 1.36 -0.24
CA THR A 55 9.95 2.14 -1.50
C THR A 55 11.17 3.02 -1.77
N LEU A 56 12.04 3.28 -0.80
CA LEU A 56 13.06 4.35 -0.84
C LEU A 56 14.09 4.22 -1.97
N ASP A 57 14.33 3.03 -2.51
CA ASP A 57 15.25 2.80 -3.63
C ASP A 57 14.55 2.82 -4.99
N VAL A 58 13.23 3.07 -5.03
CA VAL A 58 12.52 3.34 -6.29
C VAL A 58 12.62 4.84 -6.59
N PRO A 59 13.09 5.25 -7.78
CA PRO A 59 13.37 6.66 -8.08
C PRO A 59 12.18 7.60 -7.93
N ILE A 60 10.97 7.10 -8.18
CA ILE A 60 9.73 7.84 -7.96
C ILE A 60 8.93 7.09 -6.90
N HIS A 61 8.77 7.68 -5.73
CA HIS A 61 7.96 7.06 -4.67
C HIS A 61 7.17 8.06 -3.85
N ILE A 62 6.08 7.58 -3.26
CA ILE A 62 5.21 8.33 -2.37
C ILE A 62 5.10 7.56 -1.06
N VAL A 63 5.34 8.25 0.06
CA VAL A 63 5.11 7.73 1.41
C VAL A 63 4.11 8.63 2.10
N VAL A 64 3.01 8.06 2.55
CA VAL A 64 1.99 8.75 3.34
C VAL A 64 2.28 8.56 4.81
N HIS A 65 2.29 9.65 5.58
CA HIS A 65 2.58 9.65 7.03
C HIS A 65 1.31 9.58 7.88
N ARG A 66 0.17 9.86 7.27
CA ARG A 66 -1.15 9.86 7.91
C ARG A 66 -1.70 8.46 8.02
N SER A 67 -2.27 8.14 9.20
CA SER A 67 -2.92 6.86 9.47
C SER A 67 -4.16 6.63 8.60
N ARG A 68 -4.35 5.40 8.12
CA ARG A 68 -5.58 4.97 7.44
C ARG A 68 -6.83 5.09 8.30
N PHE A 69 -6.67 5.16 9.62
CA PHE A 69 -7.77 5.34 10.58
C PHE A 69 -8.28 6.79 10.64
N GLU A 70 -7.58 7.72 10.04
CA GLU A 70 -8.10 9.07 9.82
C GLU A 70 -8.90 9.15 8.52
N PHE A 71 -8.38 8.60 7.45
CA PHE A 71 -9.03 8.34 6.16
C PHE A 71 -8.22 7.30 5.38
N ASP A 72 -8.92 6.34 4.80
CA ASP A 72 -8.30 5.26 4.03
C ASP A 72 -8.21 5.63 2.55
N LEU A 73 -6.98 5.90 2.08
CA LEU A 73 -6.71 6.18 0.68
C LEU A 73 -6.99 4.99 -0.25
N ASN A 74 -7.08 3.78 0.29
CA ASN A 74 -7.40 2.60 -0.50
C ASN A 74 -8.90 2.32 -0.62
N ARG A 75 -9.74 3.27 -0.16
CA ARG A 75 -11.19 3.26 -0.30
C ARG A 75 -11.68 4.49 -1.08
N PRO A 76 -12.82 4.38 -1.79
CA PRO A 76 -13.45 5.54 -2.38
C PRO A 76 -13.95 6.50 -1.29
N PRO A 77 -14.22 7.77 -1.62
CA PRO A 77 -14.58 8.79 -0.63
C PRO A 77 -15.72 8.38 0.33
N GLU A 78 -16.69 7.62 -0.17
CA GLU A 78 -17.87 7.18 0.58
C GLU A 78 -17.54 6.22 1.73
N GLY A 79 -16.39 5.52 1.64
CA GLY A 79 -15.91 4.58 2.65
C GLY A 79 -14.54 4.93 3.22
N ALA A 80 -13.98 6.10 2.87
CA ALA A 80 -12.63 6.47 3.29
C ALA A 80 -12.53 6.77 4.78
N VAL A 81 -13.58 7.27 5.42
CA VAL A 81 -13.68 7.39 6.88
C VAL A 81 -14.54 6.25 7.38
N TYR A 82 -13.95 5.33 8.12
CA TYR A 82 -14.65 4.18 8.66
C TYR A 82 -15.76 4.62 9.61
N SER A 83 -16.96 4.14 9.43
CA SER A 83 -18.13 4.53 10.22
C SER A 83 -18.66 3.40 11.09
N THR A 84 -18.31 2.16 10.77
CA THR A 84 -18.74 0.97 11.51
C THR A 84 -17.56 0.04 11.81
N PRO A 85 -17.68 -0.84 12.84
CA PRO A 85 -16.65 -1.84 13.14
C PRO A 85 -16.35 -2.78 11.96
N GLU A 86 -17.34 -3.12 11.15
CA GLU A 86 -17.18 -3.99 9.99
C GLU A 86 -16.23 -3.39 8.94
N GLU A 87 -16.19 -2.07 8.84
CA GLU A 87 -15.27 -1.36 7.95
C GLU A 87 -13.84 -1.31 8.48
N SER A 88 -13.65 -1.54 9.79
CA SER A 88 -12.39 -1.47 10.52
C SER A 88 -12.01 -2.81 11.21
N TRP A 89 -12.20 -3.94 10.51
CA TRP A 89 -11.84 -5.30 10.99
C TRP A 89 -12.46 -5.71 12.32
N GLY A 90 -13.64 -5.18 12.65
CA GLY A 90 -14.33 -5.43 13.91
C GLY A 90 -13.88 -4.52 15.05
N LEU A 91 -13.06 -3.50 14.79
CA LEU A 91 -12.57 -2.56 15.80
C LEU A 91 -13.57 -1.42 16.03
N ASP A 92 -13.84 -1.11 17.30
CA ASP A 92 -14.60 0.07 17.69
C ASP A 92 -13.71 1.32 17.59
N LEU A 93 -13.61 1.88 16.37
CA LEU A 93 -12.67 2.96 16.08
C LEU A 93 -12.98 4.24 16.87
N TRP A 94 -14.26 4.62 17.01
CA TRP A 94 -14.64 5.93 17.49
C TRP A 94 -15.20 5.93 18.90
N LYS A 95 -14.91 6.97 19.65
CA LYS A 95 -15.61 7.26 20.91
C LYS A 95 -17.08 7.58 20.65
N PRO A 96 -17.98 7.39 21.64
CA PRO A 96 -19.40 7.69 21.47
C PRO A 96 -19.65 9.12 20.94
N GLY A 97 -20.44 9.22 19.87
CA GLY A 97 -20.76 10.49 19.20
C GLY A 97 -19.75 10.97 18.16
N ALA A 98 -18.67 10.22 17.93
CA ALA A 98 -17.70 10.47 16.84
C ALA A 98 -17.89 9.42 15.71
N PRO A 99 -17.39 9.71 14.47
CA PRO A 99 -16.83 11.00 14.06
C PRO A 99 -17.92 12.04 13.79
N GLY A 100 -17.66 13.31 14.12
CA GLY A 100 -18.56 14.40 13.75
C GLY A 100 -18.39 14.84 12.30
N GLU A 101 -19.42 15.45 11.72
CA GLU A 101 -19.44 15.87 10.29
C GLU A 101 -18.25 16.74 9.88
N ALA A 102 -17.79 17.65 10.75
CA ALA A 102 -16.66 18.52 10.46
C ALA A 102 -15.35 17.72 10.30
N LEU A 103 -15.14 16.71 11.15
CA LEU A 103 -13.98 15.82 11.08
C LEU A 103 -14.00 15.02 9.79
N VAL A 104 -15.15 14.40 9.46
CA VAL A 104 -15.34 13.62 8.21
C VAL A 104 -15.05 14.49 6.99
N ARG A 105 -15.64 15.69 6.92
CA ARG A 105 -15.42 16.61 5.79
C ARG A 105 -13.95 16.94 5.59
N THR A 106 -13.22 17.30 6.65
CA THR A 106 -11.79 17.61 6.53
C THR A 106 -10.97 16.38 6.12
N SER A 107 -11.31 15.19 6.61
CA SER A 107 -10.66 13.94 6.19
C SER A 107 -10.88 13.65 4.70
N LEU A 108 -12.10 13.89 4.19
CA LEU A 108 -12.40 13.74 2.76
C LEU A 108 -11.73 14.82 1.90
N GLU A 109 -11.57 16.04 2.38
CA GLU A 109 -10.79 17.08 1.69
C GLU A 109 -9.31 16.67 1.52
N LEU A 110 -8.71 16.04 2.54
CA LEU A 110 -7.34 15.50 2.48
C LEU A 110 -7.25 14.28 1.54
N HIS A 111 -8.24 13.40 1.57
CA HIS A 111 -8.33 12.29 0.63
C HIS A 111 -8.34 12.78 -0.83
N ASP A 112 -9.16 13.79 -1.14
CA ASP A 112 -9.22 14.41 -2.47
C ASP A 112 -7.90 15.12 -2.84
N GLU A 113 -7.24 15.77 -1.89
CA GLU A 113 -5.93 16.40 -2.09
C GLU A 113 -4.88 15.37 -2.53
N TYR A 114 -4.85 14.19 -1.91
CA TYR A 114 -3.95 13.11 -2.30
C TYR A 114 -4.20 12.67 -3.75
N TYR A 115 -5.45 12.41 -4.12
CA TYR A 115 -5.77 11.94 -5.47
C TYR A 115 -5.53 13.00 -6.56
N ARG A 116 -5.65 14.28 -6.23
CA ARG A 116 -5.23 15.37 -7.14
C ARG A 116 -3.70 15.37 -7.34
N MET A 117 -2.94 15.27 -6.27
CA MET A 117 -1.46 15.17 -6.34
C MET A 117 -1.03 13.92 -7.14
N LEU A 118 -1.65 12.76 -6.87
CA LEU A 118 -1.37 11.52 -7.60
C LEU A 118 -1.68 11.66 -9.09
N ALA A 119 -2.83 12.23 -9.44
CA ALA A 119 -3.20 12.50 -10.83
C ALA A 119 -2.15 13.37 -11.54
N GLU A 120 -1.74 14.49 -10.93
CA GLU A 120 -0.73 15.37 -11.50
C GLU A 120 0.63 14.69 -11.70
N LEU A 121 1.04 13.83 -10.75
CA LEU A 121 2.27 13.05 -10.88
C LEU A 121 2.17 12.07 -12.06
N LEU A 122 1.09 11.29 -12.11
CA LEU A 122 0.90 10.26 -13.15
C LEU A 122 0.65 10.86 -14.53
N ASP A 123 -0.04 12.00 -14.64
CA ASP A 123 -0.21 12.74 -15.90
C ASP A 123 1.17 13.14 -16.47
N ARG A 124 2.06 13.69 -15.65
CA ARG A 124 3.43 14.03 -16.07
C ARG A 124 4.24 12.82 -16.54
N ILE A 125 4.05 11.66 -15.93
CA ILE A 125 4.70 10.41 -16.33
C ILE A 125 4.09 9.92 -17.65
N ALA A 126 2.77 9.92 -17.76
CA ALA A 126 2.04 9.50 -18.96
C ALA A 126 2.34 10.38 -20.17
N ASP A 127 2.63 11.67 -19.98
CA ASP A 127 3.05 12.57 -21.08
C ASP A 127 4.43 12.22 -21.66
N ARG A 128 5.30 11.62 -20.85
CA ARG A 128 6.68 11.27 -21.24
C ARG A 128 6.84 9.82 -21.67
N HIS A 129 5.99 8.93 -21.18
CA HIS A 129 6.09 7.49 -21.39
C HIS A 129 4.79 6.92 -21.94
N ARG A 130 4.91 6.00 -22.88
CA ARG A 130 3.75 5.32 -23.47
C ARG A 130 2.95 4.51 -22.44
N ARG A 131 3.68 3.87 -21.49
CA ARG A 131 3.14 3.07 -20.39
C ARG A 131 3.93 3.33 -19.12
N PHE A 132 3.29 3.14 -17.98
CA PHE A 132 3.90 3.23 -16.67
C PHE A 132 3.35 2.16 -15.70
N VAL A 133 4.07 1.94 -14.62
CA VAL A 133 3.65 1.03 -13.53
C VAL A 133 3.56 1.79 -12.23
N LEU A 134 2.53 1.51 -11.43
CA LEU A 134 2.43 1.89 -10.04
C LEU A 134 2.46 0.61 -9.19
N LEU A 135 3.45 0.50 -8.32
CA LEU A 135 3.55 -0.54 -7.30
C LEU A 135 2.96 0.00 -6.01
N ASP A 136 1.79 -0.50 -5.64
CA ASP A 136 1.06 -0.11 -4.42
C ASP A 136 1.46 -1.05 -3.29
N ILE A 137 2.37 -0.61 -2.44
CA ILE A 137 3.03 -1.46 -1.43
C ILE A 137 2.23 -1.45 -0.15
N HIS A 138 1.78 -2.63 0.25
CA HIS A 138 1.00 -2.90 1.44
C HIS A 138 1.58 -4.04 2.25
N SER A 139 1.01 -4.27 3.43
CA SER A 139 1.27 -5.45 4.22
C SER A 139 0.00 -5.97 4.90
N TYR A 140 0.03 -7.22 5.36
CA TYR A 140 -1.11 -7.82 6.02
C TYR A 140 -0.73 -8.72 7.20
N ASN A 141 -1.62 -8.77 8.18
CA ASN A 141 -1.52 -9.61 9.35
C ASN A 141 -1.86 -11.06 9.03
N HIS A 142 -1.10 -11.99 9.59
CA HIS A 142 -1.30 -13.44 9.40
C HIS A 142 -1.43 -14.23 10.70
N ARG A 143 -1.34 -13.57 11.87
CA ARG A 143 -1.51 -14.15 13.21
C ARG A 143 -2.65 -13.44 13.94
N ARG A 144 -3.89 -13.65 13.48
CA ARG A 144 -5.04 -12.87 13.97
C ARG A 144 -5.60 -13.35 15.30
N ASP A 145 -5.31 -14.60 15.71
CA ASP A 145 -5.86 -15.24 16.90
C ASP A 145 -5.04 -14.98 18.19
N GLY A 146 -4.23 -13.92 18.19
CA GLY A 146 -3.43 -13.51 19.34
C GLY A 146 -1.92 -13.64 19.10
N PRO A 147 -1.09 -13.08 20.01
CA PRO A 147 0.37 -13.12 19.87
C PRO A 147 0.96 -14.53 19.86
N GLU A 148 0.31 -15.47 20.55
CA GLU A 148 0.66 -16.90 20.59
C GLU A 148 -0.16 -17.73 19.59
N GLY A 149 -1.04 -17.10 18.81
CA GLY A 149 -1.88 -17.77 17.82
C GLY A 149 -1.07 -18.33 16.66
N GLU A 150 -1.55 -19.46 16.10
CA GLU A 150 -0.94 -20.04 14.91
C GLU A 150 -1.05 -19.08 13.71
N PRO A 151 -0.01 -18.98 12.88
CA PRO A 151 -0.09 -18.20 11.66
C PRO A 151 -1.12 -18.77 10.69
N ALA A 152 -1.73 -17.91 9.89
CA ALA A 152 -2.61 -18.37 8.80
C ALA A 152 -1.86 -19.37 7.87
N PRO A 153 -2.53 -20.41 7.38
CA PRO A 153 -1.90 -21.44 6.57
C PRO A 153 -1.32 -20.83 5.27
N PRO A 154 -0.16 -21.31 4.80
CA PRO A 154 0.51 -20.76 3.62
C PRO A 154 -0.37 -20.70 2.37
N GLU A 155 -1.35 -21.61 2.25
CA GLU A 155 -2.28 -21.66 1.13
C GLU A 155 -3.15 -20.40 1.02
N SER A 156 -3.46 -19.75 2.15
CA SER A 156 -4.26 -18.52 2.22
C SER A 156 -3.42 -17.28 2.54
N ALA A 157 -2.17 -17.45 2.95
CA ALA A 157 -1.28 -16.35 3.35
C ALA A 157 0.12 -16.50 2.71
N PRO A 158 0.25 -16.25 1.39
CA PRO A 158 1.55 -16.26 0.70
C PRO A 158 2.47 -15.17 1.26
N ASP A 159 3.79 -15.30 1.10
CA ASP A 159 4.74 -14.28 1.55
C ASP A 159 4.52 -12.93 0.86
N VAL A 160 4.19 -12.98 -0.44
CA VAL A 160 3.77 -11.81 -1.22
C VAL A 160 2.54 -12.16 -2.05
N ASN A 161 1.48 -11.41 -1.86
CA ASN A 161 0.28 -11.51 -2.68
C ASN A 161 0.24 -10.37 -3.69
N ILE A 162 0.01 -10.69 -4.95
CA ILE A 162 -0.13 -9.72 -6.05
C ILE A 162 -1.61 -9.59 -6.40
N GLY A 163 -2.16 -8.40 -6.20
CA GLY A 163 -3.55 -8.09 -6.52
C GLY A 163 -3.68 -7.47 -7.91
N THR A 164 -4.44 -8.13 -8.80
CA THR A 164 -4.58 -7.74 -10.22
C THR A 164 -6.02 -7.59 -10.70
N PHE A 165 -7.00 -7.73 -9.80
CA PHE A 165 -8.42 -7.79 -10.17
C PHE A 165 -8.91 -6.52 -10.89
N SER A 166 -8.42 -5.34 -10.50
CA SER A 166 -8.89 -4.07 -11.09
C SER A 166 -8.30 -3.76 -12.46
N MET A 167 -7.26 -4.50 -12.90
CA MET A 167 -6.65 -4.29 -14.22
C MET A 167 -7.28 -5.16 -15.32
N PRO A 168 -7.19 -4.78 -16.60
CA PRO A 168 -7.43 -5.67 -17.72
C PRO A 168 -6.29 -6.68 -17.81
N ARG A 169 -6.37 -7.77 -17.04
CA ARG A 169 -5.27 -8.71 -16.76
C ARG A 169 -4.62 -9.30 -18.02
N GLU A 170 -5.42 -9.63 -19.04
CA GLU A 170 -4.90 -10.16 -20.32
C GLU A 170 -4.05 -9.12 -21.06
N HIS A 171 -4.46 -7.85 -21.03
CA HIS A 171 -3.70 -6.75 -21.64
C HIS A 171 -2.31 -6.59 -20.98
N TRP A 172 -2.23 -6.83 -19.66
CA TRP A 172 -1.00 -6.68 -18.87
C TRP A 172 -0.25 -8.01 -18.65
N ALA A 173 -0.67 -9.12 -19.26
CA ALA A 173 -0.03 -10.43 -19.09
C ALA A 173 1.47 -10.40 -19.42
N PHE A 174 1.85 -9.67 -20.47
CA PHE A 174 3.25 -9.50 -20.90
C PHE A 174 4.16 -8.88 -19.83
N LEU A 175 3.57 -8.14 -18.88
CA LEU A 175 4.27 -7.52 -17.76
C LEU A 175 4.14 -8.39 -16.50
N ILE A 176 2.91 -8.78 -16.12
CA ILE A 176 2.63 -9.42 -14.84
C ILE A 176 3.24 -10.81 -14.76
N ASP A 177 3.10 -11.65 -15.82
CA ASP A 177 3.58 -13.02 -15.77
C ASP A 177 5.11 -13.10 -15.59
N PRO A 178 5.94 -12.41 -16.41
CA PRO A 178 7.39 -12.44 -16.22
C PRO A 178 7.85 -11.69 -14.96
N LEU A 179 7.12 -10.66 -14.50
CA LEU A 179 7.44 -9.98 -13.26
C LEU A 179 7.25 -10.92 -12.05
N MET A 180 6.14 -11.63 -11.99
CA MET A 180 5.89 -12.62 -10.91
C MET A 180 6.92 -13.75 -10.94
N GLU A 181 7.32 -14.23 -12.12
CA GLU A 181 8.37 -15.24 -12.23
C GLU A 181 9.71 -14.71 -11.73
N ALA A 182 10.06 -13.48 -12.08
CA ALA A 182 11.26 -12.82 -11.55
C ALA A 182 11.22 -12.66 -10.03
N MET A 183 10.07 -12.30 -9.46
CA MET A 183 9.87 -12.19 -8.01
C MET A 183 10.10 -13.52 -7.30
N ARG A 184 9.55 -14.64 -7.83
CA ARG A 184 9.78 -15.99 -7.30
C ARG A 184 11.24 -16.41 -7.38
N GLY A 185 11.96 -15.92 -8.39
CA GLY A 185 13.39 -16.16 -8.60
C GLY A 185 14.33 -15.32 -7.73
N PHE A 186 13.84 -14.27 -7.09
CA PHE A 186 14.68 -13.37 -6.28
C PHE A 186 15.24 -14.08 -5.04
N ASP A 187 16.51 -13.79 -4.71
CA ASP A 187 17.12 -14.26 -3.46
C ASP A 187 16.80 -13.28 -2.33
N PHE A 188 15.88 -13.67 -1.47
CA PHE A 188 15.45 -12.88 -0.34
C PHE A 188 16.09 -13.42 0.95
N ASN A 189 17.25 -12.88 1.32
CA ASN A 189 18.02 -13.36 2.49
C ASN A 189 18.27 -14.88 2.47
N GLY A 190 18.66 -15.44 1.32
CA GLY A 190 18.97 -16.87 1.17
C GLY A 190 17.73 -17.78 1.01
N ARG A 191 16.53 -17.22 0.88
CA ARG A 191 15.30 -17.97 0.60
C ARG A 191 14.55 -17.43 -0.62
N LYS A 192 13.61 -18.19 -1.14
CA LYS A 192 12.65 -17.77 -2.14
C LYS A 192 11.32 -17.47 -1.45
N LEU A 193 10.69 -16.35 -1.84
CA LEU A 193 9.37 -16.01 -1.33
C LEU A 193 8.28 -16.77 -2.10
N ASP A 194 7.23 -17.15 -1.38
CA ASP A 194 5.98 -17.64 -1.97
C ASP A 194 5.19 -16.45 -2.53
N VAL A 195 5.24 -16.26 -3.85
CA VAL A 195 4.57 -15.15 -4.55
C VAL A 195 3.37 -15.70 -5.32
N ARG A 196 2.17 -15.26 -4.93
CA ARG A 196 0.92 -15.71 -5.56
C ARG A 196 0.05 -14.52 -5.99
N GLU A 197 -0.86 -14.80 -6.92
CA GLU A 197 -1.79 -13.81 -7.46
C GLU A 197 -3.19 -14.02 -6.88
N ASN A 198 -3.80 -12.95 -6.35
CA ASN A 198 -5.20 -12.89 -5.92
C ASN A 198 -5.62 -13.93 -4.87
N VAL A 199 -4.73 -14.32 -3.96
CA VAL A 199 -5.02 -15.30 -2.89
C VAL A 199 -5.57 -14.61 -1.65
N ALA A 200 -4.74 -13.84 -0.94
CA ALA A 200 -5.15 -13.12 0.27
C ALA A 200 -5.95 -11.85 -0.07
N PHE A 201 -5.52 -11.12 -1.09
CA PHE A 201 -6.15 -9.88 -1.55
C PHE A 201 -6.21 -9.85 -3.07
N GLN A 202 -7.30 -9.32 -3.61
CA GLN A 202 -7.53 -9.32 -5.05
C GLN A 202 -7.05 -8.04 -5.76
N GLY A 203 -6.63 -6.99 -5.04
CA GLY A 203 -6.25 -5.71 -5.65
C GLY A 203 -7.47 -4.89 -6.12
N ARG A 204 -8.48 -4.78 -5.24
CA ARG A 204 -9.71 -4.00 -5.48
C ARG A 204 -9.65 -2.62 -4.83
N GLY A 205 -8.50 -2.21 -4.34
CA GLY A 205 -8.29 -0.94 -3.68
C GLY A 205 -8.56 0.26 -4.57
N ASN A 206 -8.87 1.39 -3.95
CA ASN A 206 -9.23 2.60 -4.69
C ASN A 206 -8.05 3.12 -5.51
N GLN A 207 -6.82 3.02 -5.01
CA GLN A 207 -5.65 3.52 -5.73
C GLN A 207 -5.39 2.76 -7.02
N THR A 208 -5.44 1.42 -7.00
CA THR A 208 -5.28 0.62 -8.21
C THR A 208 -6.41 0.85 -9.21
N ARG A 209 -7.67 0.94 -8.73
CA ARG A 209 -8.83 1.28 -9.56
C ARG A 209 -8.69 2.65 -10.20
N PHE A 210 -8.32 3.68 -9.43
CA PHE A 210 -8.09 5.04 -9.93
C PHE A 210 -7.10 5.06 -11.10
N VAL A 211 -5.99 4.33 -11.00
CA VAL A 211 -5.01 4.24 -12.08
C VAL A 211 -5.59 3.56 -13.32
N HIS A 212 -6.28 2.44 -13.15
CA HIS A 212 -6.81 1.68 -14.29
C HIS A 212 -8.00 2.39 -14.98
N GLU A 213 -8.82 3.12 -14.23
CA GLU A 213 -9.93 3.92 -14.78
C GLU A 213 -9.43 5.17 -15.51
N ARG A 214 -8.42 5.86 -14.96
CA ARG A 214 -7.86 7.06 -15.58
C ARG A 214 -6.91 6.76 -16.75
N TYR A 215 -6.19 5.65 -16.70
CA TYR A 215 -5.16 5.27 -17.69
C TYR A 215 -5.34 3.83 -18.19
N PRO A 216 -6.49 3.47 -18.78
CA PRO A 216 -6.89 2.07 -19.00
C PRO A 216 -5.91 1.24 -19.83
N GLU A 217 -5.17 1.85 -20.77
CA GLU A 217 -4.22 1.15 -21.65
C GLU A 217 -2.75 1.52 -21.35
N ARG A 218 -2.52 2.45 -20.46
CA ARG A 218 -1.20 3.05 -20.22
C ARG A 218 -0.67 2.84 -18.82
N GLY A 219 -1.55 2.82 -17.82
CA GLY A 219 -1.22 2.64 -16.41
C GLY A 219 -1.50 1.23 -15.94
N CYS A 220 -0.48 0.56 -15.38
CA CYS A 220 -0.62 -0.70 -14.69
C CYS A 220 -0.35 -0.48 -13.20
N ALA A 221 -1.38 -0.56 -12.37
CA ALA A 221 -1.23 -0.52 -10.92
C ALA A 221 -1.31 -1.94 -10.34
N ILE A 222 -0.36 -2.28 -9.52
CA ILE A 222 -0.21 -3.61 -8.92
C ILE A 222 -0.26 -3.46 -7.41
N ALA A 223 -1.28 -4.03 -6.76
CA ALA A 223 -1.28 -4.15 -5.31
C ALA A 223 -0.28 -5.23 -4.89
N VAL A 224 0.70 -4.86 -4.08
CA VAL A 224 1.77 -5.73 -3.59
C VAL A 224 1.64 -5.84 -2.09
N GLU A 225 1.12 -6.96 -1.63
CA GLU A 225 0.77 -7.21 -0.23
C GLU A 225 1.79 -8.15 0.40
N PHE A 226 2.65 -7.62 1.26
CA PHE A 226 3.59 -8.42 2.04
C PHE A 226 2.92 -9.00 3.28
N LYS A 227 3.01 -10.31 3.48
CA LYS A 227 2.76 -10.88 4.80
C LYS A 227 3.73 -10.25 5.81
N LYS A 228 3.28 -9.86 6.99
CA LYS A 228 4.12 -9.21 8.02
C LYS A 228 5.16 -10.16 8.64
N PHE A 229 6.00 -10.79 7.81
CA PHE A 229 7.15 -11.57 8.26
C PHE A 229 8.36 -10.71 8.62
N PHE A 230 8.37 -9.44 8.20
CA PHE A 230 9.44 -8.46 8.42
C PHE A 230 9.30 -7.70 9.76
N MET A 231 8.31 -8.05 10.55
CA MET A 231 8.04 -7.49 11.87
C MET A 231 7.21 -8.45 12.71
N ASP A 232 7.24 -8.29 14.01
CA ASP A 232 6.24 -8.90 14.88
C ASP A 232 4.96 -8.04 14.82
N GLU A 233 3.86 -8.62 14.33
CA GLU A 233 2.60 -7.88 14.10
C GLU A 233 1.87 -7.49 15.39
N TRP A 234 2.25 -8.06 16.55
CA TRP A 234 1.64 -7.77 17.85
C TRP A 234 2.41 -6.75 18.66
N THR A 235 3.74 -6.80 18.62
CA THR A 235 4.60 -5.84 19.33
C THR A 235 4.99 -4.64 18.48
N GLY A 236 4.80 -4.72 17.16
CA GLY A 236 5.27 -3.70 16.21
C GLY A 236 6.79 -3.69 16.00
N SER A 237 7.52 -4.68 16.57
CA SER A 237 8.99 -4.71 16.49
C SER A 237 9.46 -5.14 15.11
N PRO A 238 10.24 -4.31 14.38
CA PRO A 238 10.74 -4.66 13.05
C PRO A 238 11.90 -5.65 13.11
N ASP A 239 12.08 -6.44 12.04
CA ASP A 239 13.31 -7.17 11.72
C ASP A 239 14.11 -6.36 10.70
N PRO A 240 15.26 -5.75 11.09
CA PRO A 240 16.04 -4.89 10.20
C PRO A 240 16.58 -5.60 8.95
N ASP A 241 16.92 -6.89 9.06
CA ASP A 241 17.47 -7.66 7.94
C ASP A 241 16.39 -7.98 6.91
N GLU A 242 15.19 -8.33 7.39
CA GLU A 242 14.01 -8.55 6.54
C GLU A 242 13.57 -7.24 5.86
N LEU A 243 13.55 -6.11 6.58
CA LEU A 243 13.25 -4.80 6.00
C LEU A 243 14.25 -4.39 4.92
N ALA A 244 15.55 -4.62 5.18
CA ALA A 244 16.57 -4.34 4.17
C ALA A 244 16.40 -5.22 2.92
N ALA A 245 16.01 -6.49 3.09
CA ALA A 245 15.71 -7.39 1.98
C ALA A 245 14.44 -6.97 1.23
N MET A 246 13.39 -6.58 1.94
CA MET A 246 12.15 -6.06 1.37
C MET A 246 12.41 -4.83 0.49
N ARG A 247 13.24 -3.90 0.95
CA ARG A 247 13.67 -2.72 0.18
C ARG A 247 14.39 -3.11 -1.11
N ARG A 248 15.35 -4.05 -1.06
CA ARG A 248 16.02 -4.57 -2.26
C ARG A 248 15.05 -5.28 -3.21
N PHE A 249 14.08 -6.01 -2.67
CA PHE A 249 13.07 -6.71 -3.44
C PHE A 249 12.15 -5.74 -4.20
N VAL A 250 11.66 -4.69 -3.55
CA VAL A 250 10.82 -3.66 -4.20
C VAL A 250 11.60 -2.90 -5.27
N ALA A 251 12.87 -2.54 -5.01
CA ALA A 251 13.74 -1.94 -6.01
C ALA A 251 13.98 -2.88 -7.21
N PHE A 252 14.17 -4.17 -6.95
CA PHE A 252 14.29 -5.19 -8.00
C PHE A 252 12.99 -5.29 -8.82
N MET A 253 11.82 -5.34 -8.18
CA MET A 253 10.53 -5.35 -8.86
C MET A 253 10.38 -4.14 -9.79
N ALA A 254 10.70 -2.94 -9.30
CA ALA A 254 10.62 -1.70 -10.08
C ALA A 254 11.53 -1.74 -11.32
N ALA A 255 12.77 -2.21 -11.14
CA ALA A 255 13.73 -2.36 -12.26
C ALA A 255 13.26 -3.41 -13.29
N GLN A 256 12.67 -4.53 -12.84
CA GLN A 256 12.11 -5.54 -13.74
C GLN A 256 10.90 -4.99 -14.50
N ALA A 257 9.98 -4.31 -13.80
CA ALA A 257 8.81 -3.70 -14.44
C ALA A 257 9.21 -2.66 -15.49
N ASP A 258 10.19 -1.81 -15.21
CA ASP A 258 10.69 -0.83 -16.18
C ASP A 258 11.28 -1.52 -17.41
N ARG A 259 12.10 -2.56 -17.23
CA ARG A 259 12.67 -3.34 -18.33
C ARG A 259 11.60 -4.00 -19.21
N LEU A 260 10.55 -4.57 -18.60
CA LEU A 260 9.47 -5.26 -19.31
C LEU A 260 8.57 -4.31 -20.11
N LEU A 261 8.52 -3.05 -19.75
CA LEU A 261 7.81 -2.03 -20.52
C LEU A 261 8.51 -1.60 -21.81
N GLY A 262 9.76 -1.96 -22.03
CA GLY A 262 10.56 -1.68 -23.24
C GLY A 262 11.21 -0.32 -23.22
#